data_951319066f839cdc1dd7bd5bd5edcf03
#
_entry.id   951319066f839cdc1dd7bd5bd5edcf03
#
_cell.length_a   1.000
_cell.length_b   1.000
_cell.length_c   1.000
_cell.angle_alpha   90.00
_cell.angle_beta   90.00
_cell.angle_gamma   90.00
#
_symmetry.space_group_name_H-M   'P 1'
#
loop_
_entity.id
_entity.type
_entity.pdbx_description
1 polymer ?
#
loop_
_entity_poly.entity_id
_entity_poly.type
_entity_poly.pdbx_seq_one_letter_code
_entity_poly.pdbx_strand_id
1 'polypeptide(L)' 'MAKLSDEERRALNLLAGHAEGCDEAALLADGFTIRLLAGLVIDGFASGSVARIAVDGREKSVVWMKITEVGRQAIG' A
#
# COMPACT_ATOMS: atom_id res chain seq x y z
N MET A 1 -17.67 -8.70 10.67
CA MET A 1 -17.05 -8.42 9.37
C MET A 1 -16.53 -6.99 9.35
N ALA A 2 -15.26 -6.82 9.10
CA ALA A 2 -14.68 -5.49 9.07
C ALA A 2 -15.14 -4.74 7.82
N LYS A 3 -15.71 -3.57 8.04
CA LYS A 3 -16.16 -2.72 6.94
C LYS A 3 -15.05 -1.73 6.62
N LEU A 4 -14.68 -1.66 5.36
CA LEU A 4 -13.66 -0.71 4.93
C LEU A 4 -14.18 0.72 5.06
N SER A 5 -13.33 1.61 5.59
CA SER A 5 -13.60 3.04 5.55
C SER A 5 -13.41 3.56 4.12
N ASP A 6 -13.91 4.77 3.86
CA ASP A 6 -13.74 5.39 2.55
C ASP A 6 -12.27 5.58 2.21
N GLU A 7 -11.45 5.94 3.20
CA GLU A 7 -10.02 6.12 2.99
C GLU A 7 -9.31 4.80 2.69
N GLU A 8 -9.69 3.74 3.40
CA GLU A 8 -9.13 2.42 3.14
C GLU A 8 -9.48 1.95 1.73
N ARG A 9 -10.73 2.17 1.33
CA ARG A 9 -11.19 1.81 -0.02
C ARG A 9 -10.44 2.61 -1.09
N ARG A 10 -10.22 3.90 -0.85
CA ARG A 10 -9.44 4.74 -1.78
C ARG A 10 -8.00 4.25 -1.92
N ALA A 11 -7.38 3.90 -0.80
CA ALA A 11 -6.01 3.38 -0.82
C ALA A 11 -5.94 2.06 -1.59
N LEU A 12 -6.88 1.16 -1.34
CA LEU A 12 -6.92 -0.13 -2.05
C LEU A 12 -7.19 0.04 -3.53
N ASN A 13 -8.07 0.97 -3.90
CA ASN A 13 -8.33 1.27 -5.31
C ASN A 13 -7.08 1.80 -6.02
N LEU A 14 -6.32 2.64 -5.33
CA LEU A 14 -5.06 3.15 -5.85
C LEU A 14 -4.08 1.99 -6.06
N LEU A 15 -3.93 1.12 -5.06
CA LEU A 15 -3.05 -0.04 -5.16
C LEU A 15 -3.50 -1.00 -6.26
N ALA A 16 -4.80 -1.17 -6.43
CA ALA A 16 -5.33 -2.03 -7.49
C ALA A 16 -4.98 -1.52 -8.88
N GLY A 17 -4.87 -0.20 -9.04
CA GLY A 17 -4.43 0.41 -10.29
C GLY A 17 -2.94 0.27 -10.56
N HIS A 18 -2.17 -0.17 -9.56
CA HIS A 18 -0.72 -0.38 -9.67
C HIS A 18 -0.42 -1.84 -9.34
N ALA A 19 -0.66 -2.73 -10.31
CA ALA A 19 -0.52 -4.17 -10.12
C ALA A 19 0.88 -4.57 -9.63
N GLU A 20 1.90 -3.81 -10.00
CA GLU A 20 3.27 -4.07 -9.58
C GLU A 20 3.58 -3.52 -8.19
N GLY A 21 2.67 -2.76 -7.62
CA GLY A 21 2.83 -2.16 -6.31
C GLY A 21 3.17 -0.68 -6.36
N CYS A 22 3.16 -0.06 -5.21
CA CYS A 22 3.48 1.36 -5.02
C CYS A 22 4.47 1.54 -3.90
N ASP A 23 5.31 2.57 -4.02
CA ASP A 23 6.16 3.04 -2.94
C ASP A 23 5.27 3.68 -1.86
N GLU A 24 5.52 3.33 -0.60
CA GLU A 24 4.83 3.92 0.54
C GLU A 24 4.91 5.45 0.52
N ALA A 25 6.06 6.02 0.14
CA ALA A 25 6.23 7.46 0.09
C ALA A 25 5.24 8.12 -0.87
N ALA A 26 4.93 7.47 -1.99
CA ALA A 26 3.94 7.98 -2.93
C ALA A 26 2.54 7.97 -2.32
N LEU A 27 2.20 6.94 -1.55
CA LEU A 27 0.92 6.86 -0.87
C LEU A 27 0.79 7.92 0.21
N LEU A 28 1.87 8.18 0.95
CA LEU A 28 1.88 9.24 1.96
C LEU A 28 1.72 10.61 1.31
N ALA A 29 2.33 10.81 0.14
CA ALA A 29 2.20 12.06 -0.61
C ALA A 29 0.76 12.29 -1.09
N ASP A 30 0.01 11.23 -1.32
CA ASP A 30 -1.41 11.31 -1.70
C ASP A 30 -2.33 11.56 -0.50
N GLY A 31 -1.78 11.70 0.70
CA GLY A 31 -2.54 12.03 1.89
C GLY A 31 -2.90 10.85 2.78
N PHE A 32 -2.48 9.64 2.45
CA PHE A 32 -2.72 8.49 3.31
C PHE A 32 -1.74 8.51 4.48
N THR A 33 -2.16 7.98 5.62
CA THR A 33 -1.31 7.94 6.82
C THR A 33 -0.62 6.58 6.93
N ILE A 34 0.51 6.57 7.63
CA ILE A 34 1.22 5.31 7.93
C ILE A 34 0.30 4.35 8.70
N ARG A 35 -0.50 4.89 9.64
CA ARG A 35 -1.43 4.09 10.43
C ARG A 35 -2.46 3.38 9.54
N LEU A 36 -3.01 4.10 8.55
CA LEU A 36 -3.96 3.53 7.61
C LEU A 36 -3.32 2.40 6.81
N LEU A 37 -2.13 2.66 6.26
CA LEU A 37 -1.43 1.68 5.43
C LEU A 37 -1.03 0.46 6.24
N ALA A 38 -0.54 0.65 7.47
CA ALA A 38 -0.21 -0.45 8.35
C ALA A 38 -1.44 -1.31 8.67
N GLY A 39 -2.58 -0.66 8.90
CA GLY A 39 -3.83 -1.36 9.13
C GLY A 39 -4.24 -2.26 7.97
N LEU A 40 -4.06 -1.79 6.74
CA LEU A 40 -4.35 -2.58 5.55
C LEU A 40 -3.49 -3.84 5.48
N VAL A 41 -2.22 -3.72 5.85
CA VAL A 41 -1.30 -4.87 5.87
C VAL A 41 -1.69 -5.85 6.97
N ILE A 42 -1.95 -5.35 8.17
CA ILE A 42 -2.35 -6.17 9.31
C ILE A 42 -3.63 -6.95 9.01
N ASP A 43 -4.59 -6.31 8.37
CA ASP A 43 -5.87 -6.93 8.02
C ASP A 43 -5.79 -7.82 6.79
N GLY A 44 -4.64 -7.88 6.14
CA GLY A 44 -4.43 -8.77 5.00
C GLY A 44 -4.91 -8.23 3.65
N PHE A 45 -5.34 -6.97 3.58
CA PHE A 45 -5.80 -6.36 2.33
C PHE A 45 -4.66 -5.90 1.43
N ALA A 46 -3.49 -5.67 2.02
CA ALA A 46 -2.29 -5.28 1.29
C ALA A 46 -1.08 -6.01 1.87
N SER A 47 -0.03 -6.12 1.08
CA SER A 47 1.25 -6.64 1.54
C SER A 47 2.27 -5.53 1.49
N GLY A 48 3.26 -5.59 2.39
CA GLY A 48 4.36 -4.65 2.41
C GLY A 48 5.67 -5.41 2.38
N SER A 49 6.63 -4.89 1.63
CA SER A 49 7.98 -5.45 1.60
C SER A 49 8.98 -4.30 1.55
N VAL A 50 10.18 -4.58 2.02
CA VAL A 50 11.27 -3.61 1.97
C VAL A 50 12.12 -3.92 0.74
N ALA A 51 12.29 -2.92 -0.12
CA ALA A 51 13.15 -3.01 -1.29
C ALA A 51 14.30 -2.03 -1.13
N ARG A 52 15.47 -2.39 -1.64
CA ARG A 52 16.62 -1.49 -1.69
C ARG A 52 16.80 -1.00 -3.10
N ILE A 53 16.90 0.31 -3.24
CA ILE A 53 17.13 0.94 -4.53
C ILE A 53 18.38 1.83 -4.42
N ALA A 54 19.07 2.02 -5.53
CA ALA A 54 20.18 2.92 -5.60
C ALA A 54 19.71 4.25 -6.18
N VAL A 55 19.92 5.33 -5.43
CA VAL A 55 19.60 6.69 -5.86
C VAL A 55 20.85 7.53 -5.69
N ASP A 56 21.36 8.09 -6.77
CA ASP A 56 22.57 8.93 -6.77
C ASP A 56 23.76 8.25 -6.10
N GLY A 57 23.93 6.94 -6.38
CA GLY A 57 25.05 6.17 -5.83
C GLY A 57 24.89 5.75 -4.37
N ARG A 58 23.72 6.01 -3.78
CA ARG A 58 23.42 5.62 -2.40
C ARG A 58 22.30 4.59 -2.37
N GLU A 59 22.47 3.58 -1.51
CA GLU A 59 21.39 2.63 -1.25
C GLU A 59 20.34 3.29 -0.36
N LYS A 60 19.09 3.14 -0.76
CA LYS A 60 17.96 3.62 0.01
C LYS A 60 16.95 2.50 0.15
N SER A 61 16.44 2.31 1.36
CA SER A 61 15.36 1.35 1.61
C SER A 61 14.03 2.03 1.38
N VAL A 62 13.15 1.37 0.65
CA VAL A 62 11.77 1.83 0.44
C VAL A 62 10.82 0.72 0.83
N VAL A 63 9.65 1.11 1.35
CA VAL A 63 8.58 0.16 1.62
C VAL A 63 7.71 0.09 0.37
N TRP A 64 7.54 -1.11 -0.15
CA TRP A 64 6.78 -1.36 -1.36
C TRP A 64 5.49 -2.06 -1.00
N MET A 65 4.36 -1.51 -1.43
CA MET A 65 3.05 -2.03 -1.07
C MET A 65 2.31 -2.53 -2.30
N LYS A 66 1.63 -3.67 -2.15
CA LYS A 66 0.80 -4.26 -3.20
C LYS A 66 -0.54 -4.66 -2.60
N ILE A 67 -1.60 -4.58 -3.40
CA ILE A 67 -2.89 -5.12 -3.00
C ILE A 67 -2.83 -6.65 -3.02
N THR A 68 -3.50 -7.29 -2.07
CA THR A 68 -3.62 -8.75 -2.02
C THR A 68 -4.90 -9.18 -2.72
N GLU A 69 -5.06 -10.49 -2.94
CA GLU A 69 -6.31 -11.04 -3.46
C GLU A 69 -7.48 -10.69 -2.54
N VAL A 70 -7.26 -10.78 -1.24
CA VAL A 70 -8.27 -10.40 -0.24
C VAL A 70 -8.65 -8.92 -0.40
N GLY A 71 -7.67 -8.06 -0.61
CA GLY A 71 -7.91 -6.64 -0.85
C GLY A 71 -8.72 -6.39 -2.11
N ARG A 72 -8.40 -7.11 -3.19
CA ARG A 72 -9.14 -6.98 -4.46
C ARG A 72 -10.60 -7.40 -4.29
N GLN A 73 -10.83 -8.48 -3.55
CA GLN A 73 -12.19 -8.95 -3.28
C GLN A 73 -12.97 -7.95 -2.42
N ALA A 74 -12.29 -7.28 -1.50
CA ALA A 74 -12.93 -6.32 -0.60
C ALA A 74 -13.44 -5.07 -1.33
N ILE A 75 -12.80 -4.68 -2.43
CA ILE A 75 -13.20 -3.50 -3.20
C ILE A 75 -13.93 -3.85 -4.50
N GLY A 76 -13.88 -5.09 -4.89
CA GLY A 76 -14.53 -5.59 -6.11
C GLY A 76 -16.00 -6.00 -5.89
#